data_af4ceb682c7787646deaf03a15845057
#
_entry.id   af4ceb682c7787646deaf03a15845057
#
_cell.length_a   1.000
_cell.length_b   1.000
_cell.length_c   1.000
_cell.angle_alpha   90.00
_cell.angle_beta   90.00
_cell.angle_gamma   90.00
#
_symmetry.space_group_name_H-M   'P 1'
#
loop_
_entity.id
_entity.type
_entity.pdbx_description
1 polymer ?
#
loop_
_entity_poly.entity_id
_entity_poly.type
_entity_poly.pdbx_seq_one_letter_code
_entity_poly.pdbx_strand_id
1 'polypeptide(L)'
;MGHKMNKYMRIAGTAAAMFVGAAAFANADDRVDVSTITCEEANAMDVETVTMIMFFIDGYTGGEAGDPVFDAERLSADIEKVLTSCATEPAKNLMGAMKEALAG
;
A
#
# COMPACT_ATOMS: atom_id res chain seq x y z
N MET A 1 -23.88 22.72 -28.67
CA MET A 1 -24.13 22.23 -27.97
C MET A 1 -23.68 20.94 -27.70
N GLY A 2 -23.46 19.96 -28.40
CA GLY A 2 -23.01 18.65 -28.06
C GLY A 2 -21.71 18.59 -27.34
N HIS A 3 -20.93 19.60 -27.50
CA HIS A 3 -19.66 19.51 -26.83
C HIS A 3 -19.78 19.52 -25.36
N LYS A 4 -20.90 19.89 -24.82
CA LYS A 4 -21.02 19.80 -23.43
C LYS A 4 -20.97 18.37 -22.98
N MET A 5 -21.56 17.50 -23.72
CA MET A 5 -21.51 16.10 -23.37
C MET A 5 -20.09 15.63 -23.38
N ASN A 6 -19.32 16.09 -24.34
CA ASN A 6 -17.93 15.67 -24.38
C ASN A 6 -17.18 16.05 -23.14
N LYS A 7 -17.53 17.18 -22.57
CA LYS A 7 -16.85 17.58 -21.35
C LYS A 7 -17.18 16.63 -20.24
N TYR A 8 -18.40 16.22 -20.14
CA TYR A 8 -18.77 15.28 -19.11
C TYR A 8 -18.05 13.96 -19.28
N MET A 9 -17.90 13.54 -20.52
CA MET A 9 -17.22 12.29 -20.76
C MET A 9 -15.79 12.37 -20.26
N ARG A 10 -15.15 13.48 -20.49
CA ARG A 10 -13.78 13.61 -20.04
C ARG A 10 -13.68 13.58 -18.54
N ILE A 11 -14.64 14.20 -17.88
CA ILE A 11 -14.62 14.18 -16.42
C ILE A 11 -14.76 12.76 -15.91
N ALA A 12 -15.62 11.99 -16.53
CA ALA A 12 -15.78 10.61 -16.14
C ALA A 12 -14.48 9.85 -16.33
N GLY A 13 -13.78 10.11 -17.40
CA GLY A 13 -12.51 9.43 -17.62
C GLY A 13 -11.49 9.79 -16.57
N THR A 14 -11.48 11.06 -16.18
CA THR A 14 -10.56 11.49 -15.14
C THR A 14 -10.87 10.80 -13.82
N ALA A 15 -12.13 10.71 -13.49
CA ALA A 15 -12.52 10.06 -12.26
C ALA A 15 -12.08 8.61 -12.26
N ALA A 16 -12.22 7.95 -13.39
CA ALA A 16 -11.79 6.56 -13.48
C ALA A 16 -10.31 6.45 -13.22
N ALA A 17 -9.54 7.40 -13.71
CA ALA A 17 -8.10 7.36 -13.52
C ALA A 17 -7.73 7.50 -12.04
N MET A 18 -8.54 8.21 -11.29
CA MET A 18 -8.23 8.41 -9.88
C MET A 18 -8.36 7.14 -9.07
N PHE A 19 -9.10 6.17 -9.58
CA PHE A 19 -9.28 4.95 -8.84
C PHE A 19 -8.30 3.86 -9.22
N VAL A 20 -7.30 4.17 -10.00
CA VAL A 20 -6.37 3.14 -10.43
C VAL A 20 -5.73 2.46 -9.23
N GLY A 21 -5.31 3.24 -8.24
CA GLY A 21 -4.70 2.66 -7.06
C GLY A 21 -5.66 1.77 -6.29
N ALA A 22 -6.88 2.25 -6.13
CA ALA A 22 -7.87 1.47 -5.40
C ALA A 22 -8.30 0.27 -6.20
N ALA A 23 -8.26 0.36 -7.53
CA ALA A 23 -8.68 -0.75 -8.38
C ALA A 23 -7.82 -1.98 -8.16
N ALA A 24 -6.60 -1.83 -7.63
CA ALA A 24 -5.76 -2.97 -7.34
C ALA A 24 -6.44 -3.90 -6.35
N PHE A 25 -7.34 -3.38 -5.53
CA PHE A 25 -8.06 -4.19 -4.57
C PHE A 25 -9.50 -4.43 -4.95
N ALA A 26 -9.97 -3.72 -5.97
CA ALA A 26 -11.38 -3.79 -6.34
C ALA A 26 -11.61 -4.60 -7.61
N ASN A 27 -10.59 -5.19 -8.19
CA ASN A 27 -10.80 -5.94 -9.41
C ASN A 27 -11.44 -7.28 -9.07
N ALA A 28 -11.77 -8.04 -10.08
CA ALA A 28 -12.53 -9.27 -9.90
C ALA A 28 -11.82 -10.24 -8.98
N ASP A 29 -10.50 -10.19 -8.95
CA ASP A 29 -9.75 -11.12 -8.15
C ASP A 29 -9.56 -10.64 -6.73
N ASP A 30 -9.51 -9.38 -6.48
CA ASP A 30 -9.37 -8.80 -5.14
C ASP A 30 -8.23 -9.34 -4.29
N ARG A 31 -7.46 -10.26 -4.76
CA ARG A 31 -6.37 -10.82 -3.99
C ARG A 31 -5.07 -10.12 -4.35
N VAL A 32 -4.31 -9.81 -3.34
CA VAL A 32 -3.03 -9.15 -3.53
C VAL A 32 -1.96 -9.92 -2.77
N ASP A 33 -0.92 -10.30 -3.47
CA ASP A 33 0.20 -10.98 -2.85
C ASP A 33 1.15 -9.89 -2.35
N VAL A 34 1.10 -9.60 -1.05
CA VAL A 34 1.85 -8.48 -0.51
C VAL A 34 3.36 -8.70 -0.57
N SER A 35 3.80 -9.95 -0.74
CA SER A 35 5.23 -10.22 -0.85
C SER A 35 5.83 -9.73 -2.15
N THR A 36 4.99 -9.37 -3.12
CA THR A 36 5.49 -8.87 -4.41
C THR A 36 5.46 -7.36 -4.53
N ILE A 37 4.99 -6.66 -3.53
CA ILE A 37 4.87 -5.21 -3.59
C ILE A 37 6.24 -4.57 -3.38
N THR A 38 6.59 -3.64 -4.28
CA THR A 38 7.83 -2.89 -4.14
C THR A 38 7.58 -1.59 -3.40
N CYS A 39 8.65 -1.01 -2.88
CA CYS A 39 8.55 0.31 -2.26
C CYS A 39 8.01 1.35 -3.24
N GLU A 40 8.41 1.25 -4.50
CA GLU A 40 7.91 2.17 -5.52
C GLU A 40 6.40 2.09 -5.63
N GLU A 41 5.87 0.88 -5.65
CA GLU A 41 4.42 0.69 -5.72
C GLU A 41 3.74 1.22 -4.46
N ALA A 42 4.35 0.98 -3.31
CA ALA A 42 3.81 1.47 -2.05
C ALA A 42 3.78 2.99 -2.02
N ASN A 43 4.83 3.63 -2.55
CA ASN A 43 4.89 5.09 -2.58
C ASN A 43 3.79 5.69 -3.44
N ALA A 44 3.29 4.93 -4.41
CA ALA A 44 2.24 5.40 -5.29
C ALA A 44 0.83 5.16 -4.74
N MET A 45 0.71 4.42 -3.67
CA MET A 45 -0.58 4.12 -3.06
C MET A 45 -1.03 5.27 -2.17
N ASP A 46 -2.35 5.37 -1.94
CA ASP A 46 -2.82 6.33 -0.97
C ASP A 46 -2.49 5.82 0.44
N VAL A 47 -2.53 6.73 1.40
CA VAL A 47 -2.06 6.42 2.74
C VAL A 47 -2.91 5.34 3.40
N GLU A 48 -4.20 5.31 3.10
CA GLU A 48 -5.07 4.31 3.71
C GLU A 48 -4.73 2.91 3.22
N THR A 49 -4.50 2.79 1.93
CA THR A 49 -4.19 1.51 1.33
C THR A 49 -2.85 0.97 1.82
N VAL A 50 -1.83 1.81 1.82
CA VAL A 50 -0.51 1.34 2.24
C VAL A 50 -0.51 1.01 3.74
N THR A 51 -1.27 1.76 4.52
CA THR A 51 -1.36 1.49 5.95
C THR A 51 -2.01 0.13 6.20
N MET A 52 -3.08 -0.17 5.46
CA MET A 52 -3.74 -1.45 5.59
C MET A 52 -2.80 -2.59 5.24
N ILE A 53 -2.02 -2.40 4.19
CA ILE A 53 -1.06 -3.41 3.78
C ILE A 53 0.00 -3.61 4.85
N MET A 54 0.45 -2.53 5.47
CA MET A 54 1.46 -2.65 6.52
C MET A 54 0.92 -3.35 7.76
N PHE A 55 -0.35 -3.11 8.10
CA PHE A 55 -0.99 -3.85 9.18
C PHE A 55 -1.00 -5.34 8.86
N PHE A 56 -1.33 -5.66 7.62
CA PHE A 56 -1.35 -7.06 7.20
C PHE A 56 0.04 -7.68 7.33
N ILE A 57 1.06 -6.98 6.88
CA ILE A 57 2.44 -7.49 6.94
C ILE A 57 2.87 -7.68 8.39
N ASP A 58 2.51 -6.74 9.24
CA ASP A 58 2.84 -6.84 10.66
C ASP A 58 2.22 -8.10 11.26
N GLY A 59 0.95 -8.33 10.98
CA GLY A 59 0.28 -9.52 11.49
C GLY A 59 0.84 -10.80 10.91
N TYR A 60 1.17 -10.78 9.63
CA TYR A 60 1.75 -11.95 8.98
C TYR A 60 3.11 -12.29 9.59
N THR A 61 3.94 -11.27 9.78
CA THR A 61 5.26 -11.47 10.37
C THR A 61 5.16 -11.94 11.82
N GLY A 62 4.23 -11.35 12.56
CA GLY A 62 3.99 -11.81 13.93
C GLY A 62 3.52 -13.25 13.98
N GLY A 63 2.66 -13.62 13.03
CA GLY A 63 2.20 -14.99 12.93
C GLY A 63 3.32 -15.96 12.67
N GLU A 64 4.25 -15.58 11.79
CA GLU A 64 5.41 -16.42 11.50
C GLU A 64 6.25 -16.64 12.76
N ALA A 65 6.36 -15.60 13.59
CA ALA A 65 7.16 -15.67 14.79
C ALA A 65 6.39 -16.24 15.98
N GLY A 66 5.10 -16.51 15.80
CA GLY A 66 4.28 -16.99 16.89
C GLY A 66 3.98 -15.93 17.92
N ASP A 67 4.05 -14.66 17.54
CA ASP A 67 3.84 -13.53 18.45
C ASP A 67 2.48 -12.90 18.17
N PRO A 68 1.48 -13.10 19.00
CA PRO A 68 0.15 -12.56 18.76
C PRO A 68 -0.07 -11.16 19.33
N VAL A 69 0.97 -10.55 19.90
CA VAL A 69 0.81 -9.25 20.55
C VAL A 69 0.82 -8.13 19.51
N PHE A 70 -0.21 -7.31 19.56
CA PHE A 70 -0.29 -6.13 18.70
C PHE A 70 0.13 -4.90 19.51
N ASP A 71 1.18 -4.24 19.05
CA ASP A 71 1.71 -3.06 19.71
C ASP A 71 1.54 -1.90 18.74
N ALA A 72 0.52 -1.09 18.95
CA ALA A 72 0.16 -0.02 18.02
C ALA A 72 1.26 1.05 17.93
N GLU A 73 1.87 1.37 19.07
CA GLU A 73 2.92 2.38 19.08
C GLU A 73 4.13 1.91 18.28
N ARG A 74 4.52 0.67 18.51
CA ARG A 74 5.65 0.10 17.81
C ARG A 74 5.37 0.03 16.31
N LEU A 75 4.17 -0.41 15.95
CA LEU A 75 3.82 -0.50 14.53
C LEU A 75 3.86 0.86 13.87
N SER A 76 3.37 1.88 14.55
CA SER A 76 3.39 3.23 14.00
C SER A 76 4.82 3.69 13.72
N ALA A 77 5.72 3.43 14.66
CA ALA A 77 7.13 3.80 14.49
C ALA A 77 7.76 3.01 13.35
N ASP A 78 7.42 1.73 13.24
CA ASP A 78 7.97 0.88 12.19
C ASP A 78 7.47 1.31 10.82
N ILE A 79 6.22 1.72 10.73
CA ILE A 79 5.68 2.22 9.46
C ILE A 79 6.46 3.46 9.02
N GLU A 80 6.77 4.36 9.95
CA GLU A 80 7.56 5.54 9.59
C GLU A 80 8.93 5.16 9.07
N LYS A 81 9.57 4.19 9.71
CA LYS A 81 10.88 3.73 9.24
C LYS A 81 10.77 3.15 7.83
N VAL A 82 9.75 2.36 7.59
CA VAL A 82 9.56 1.74 6.28
C VAL A 82 9.31 2.79 5.23
N LEU A 83 8.45 3.76 5.51
CA LEU A 83 8.15 4.80 4.53
C LEU A 83 9.39 5.62 4.20
N THR A 84 10.21 5.91 5.20
CA THR A 84 11.46 6.63 4.97
C THR A 84 12.40 5.79 4.10
N SER A 85 12.53 4.51 4.40
CA SER A 85 13.38 3.62 3.63
C SER A 85 12.88 3.50 2.20
N CYS A 86 11.57 3.37 2.02
CA CYS A 86 10.99 3.23 0.69
C CYS A 86 11.17 4.50 -0.15
N ALA A 87 11.21 5.66 0.49
CA ALA A 87 11.42 6.90 -0.24
C ALA A 87 12.81 6.97 -0.86
N THR A 88 13.80 6.39 -0.18
CA THR A 88 15.17 6.43 -0.68
C THR A 88 15.54 5.20 -1.50
N GLU A 89 14.84 4.09 -1.33
CA GLU A 89 15.16 2.86 -2.03
C GLU A 89 13.90 2.27 -2.66
N PRO A 90 13.40 2.89 -3.73
CA PRO A 90 12.13 2.46 -4.30
C PRO A 90 12.13 1.06 -4.90
N ALA A 91 13.29 0.53 -5.23
CA ALA A 91 13.35 -0.83 -5.78
C ALA A 91 13.25 -1.90 -4.69
N LYS A 92 13.30 -1.51 -3.43
CA LYS A 92 13.28 -2.45 -2.33
C LYS A 92 11.90 -3.09 -2.20
N ASN A 93 11.87 -4.31 -1.70
CA ASN A 93 10.62 -5.02 -1.45
C ASN A 93 9.99 -4.49 -0.16
N LEU A 94 8.70 -4.20 -0.22
CA LEU A 94 8.01 -3.59 0.91
C LEU A 94 8.01 -4.51 2.14
N MET A 95 7.68 -5.78 1.95
CA MET A 95 7.67 -6.72 3.06
C MET A 95 9.07 -6.87 3.66
N GLY A 96 10.10 -6.86 2.80
CA GLY A 96 11.48 -6.91 3.28
C GLY A 96 11.83 -5.69 4.12
N ALA A 97 11.40 -4.52 3.69
CA ALA A 97 11.64 -3.29 4.46
C ALA A 97 10.95 -3.35 5.81
N MET A 98 9.73 -3.89 5.83
CA MET A 98 9.02 -4.01 7.09
C MET A 98 9.70 -4.99 8.04
N LYS A 99 10.16 -6.11 7.51
CA LYS A 99 10.87 -7.09 8.34
C LYS A 99 12.15 -6.50 8.92
N GLU A 100 12.84 -5.68 8.15
CA GLU A 100 14.03 -4.99 8.66
C GLU A 100 13.67 -4.03 9.79
N ALA A 101 12.58 -3.29 9.62
CA ALA A 101 12.15 -2.35 10.65
C ALA A 101 11.77 -3.09 11.93
N LEU A 102 11.08 -4.22 11.78
CA LEU A 102 10.67 -5.00 12.95
C LEU A 102 11.86 -5.61 13.68
N ALA A 103 12.90 -5.96 12.96
CA ALA A 103 14.08 -6.58 13.57
C ALA A 103 14.95 -5.56 14.29
N GLY A 104 14.86 -4.30 13.89
CA GLY A 104 15.67 -3.25 14.48
C GLY A 104 14.96 -2.57 15.61
#